data_5a5b2fab89d2c589176c35f72df92389
#
_entry.id   5a5b2fab89d2c589176c35f72df92389
#
_cell.length_a   1.000
_cell.length_b   1.000
_cell.length_c   1.000
_cell.angle_alpha   90.00
_cell.angle_beta   90.00
_cell.angle_gamma   90.00
#
_symmetry.space_group_name_H-M   'P 1'
#
loop_
_entity.id
_entity.type
_entity.pdbx_description
1 polymer ?
#
loop_
_entity_poly.entity_id
_entity_poly.type
_entity_poly.pdbx_seq_one_letter_code
_entity_poly.pdbx_strand_id
1 'polypeptide(L)'
;NAGLYMGGQSPIMCIQNNGIFASLNTLKAIALDAQVPTFMMVGQFQRDVTKPIEEQGSRAVRMLEPTLEAWGIPYWRVEGPQDIGAFRAAYERSRADLGPAVIIIGAPTV
;
A
#
# COMPACT_ATOMS: atom_id res chain seq x y z
N ASN A 1 2.86 3.70 13.27
CA ASN A 1 3.03 4.80 12.31
C ASN A 1 2.68 6.17 12.94
N ALA A 2 1.48 6.34 13.46
CA ALA A 2 1.01 7.64 13.99
C ALA A 2 1.91 8.19 15.12
N GLY A 3 2.31 7.35 16.06
CA GLY A 3 3.21 7.77 17.14
C GLY A 3 4.57 8.27 16.65
N LEU A 4 5.15 7.59 15.67
CA LEU A 4 6.40 8.02 15.05
C LEU A 4 6.22 9.35 14.30
N TYR A 5 5.13 9.48 13.57
CA TYR A 5 4.81 10.73 12.86
C TYR A 5 4.66 11.91 13.83
N MET A 6 3.92 11.73 14.92
CA MET A 6 3.77 12.77 15.94
C MET A 6 5.09 13.11 16.63
N GLY A 7 6.01 12.15 16.71
CA GLY A 7 7.37 12.36 17.20
C GLY A 7 8.32 12.98 16.17
N GLY A 8 7.83 13.44 15.00
CA GLY A 8 8.62 14.08 13.96
C GLY A 8 9.35 13.13 13.03
N GLN A 9 9.02 11.84 13.05
CA GLN A 9 9.60 10.83 12.17
C GLN A 9 8.77 10.69 10.89
N SER A 10 9.38 10.12 9.85
CA SER A 10 8.72 9.77 8.59
C SER A 10 8.78 8.26 8.35
N PRO A 11 7.97 7.48 9.05
CA PRO A 11 8.02 6.03 8.96
C PRO A 11 7.50 5.51 7.62
N ILE A 12 8.03 4.38 7.21
CA ILE A 12 7.52 3.57 6.09
C ILE A 12 6.98 2.27 6.68
N MET A 13 5.74 1.94 6.34
CA MET A 13 5.12 0.70 6.79
C MET A 13 5.30 -0.38 5.72
N CYS A 14 5.97 -1.47 6.06
CA CYS A 14 6.16 -2.61 5.17
C CYS A 14 5.31 -3.77 5.66
N ILE A 15 4.34 -4.18 4.89
CA ILE A 15 3.43 -5.30 5.22
C ILE A 15 3.08 -6.10 3.97
N GLN A 16 2.46 -7.26 4.14
CA GLN A 16 1.87 -8.00 3.03
C GLN A 16 0.38 -7.67 2.86
N ASN A 17 -0.20 -8.11 1.75
CA ASN A 17 -1.63 -7.89 1.43
C ASN A 17 -2.58 -8.36 2.56
N ASN A 18 -2.33 -9.51 3.19
CA ASN A 18 -3.16 -9.96 4.31
C ASN A 18 -3.09 -9.01 5.52
N GLY A 19 -1.96 -8.34 5.70
CA GLY A 19 -1.79 -7.31 6.73
C GLY A 19 -2.68 -6.09 6.50
N ILE A 20 -2.88 -5.68 5.24
CA ILE A 20 -3.84 -4.62 4.88
C ILE A 20 -5.24 -5.01 5.35
N PHE A 21 -5.73 -6.20 5.00
CA PHE A 21 -7.07 -6.62 5.38
C PHE A 21 -7.26 -6.72 6.90
N ALA A 22 -6.23 -7.20 7.60
CA ALA A 22 -6.25 -7.29 9.07
C ALA A 22 -6.26 -5.91 9.75
N SER A 23 -5.76 -4.86 9.09
CA SER A 23 -5.61 -3.52 9.65
C SER A 23 -6.56 -2.48 9.05
N LEU A 24 -7.54 -2.87 8.24
CA LEU A 24 -8.43 -1.93 7.53
C LEU A 24 -9.11 -0.93 8.45
N ASN A 25 -9.63 -1.35 9.58
CA ASN A 25 -10.28 -0.44 10.52
C ASN A 25 -9.30 0.60 11.10
N THR A 26 -8.10 0.17 11.45
CA THR A 26 -7.06 1.08 11.96
C THR A 26 -6.56 2.02 10.86
N LEU A 27 -6.39 1.50 9.65
CA LEU A 27 -6.00 2.30 8.49
C LEU A 27 -7.04 3.39 8.19
N LYS A 28 -8.32 3.05 8.23
CA LYS A 28 -9.40 4.01 8.10
C LYS A 28 -9.30 5.09 9.20
N ALA A 29 -9.24 4.69 10.45
CA ALA A 29 -9.29 5.61 11.59
C ALA A 29 -8.06 6.54 11.65
N ILE A 30 -6.86 6.02 11.39
CA ILE A 30 -5.61 6.78 11.55
C ILE A 30 -5.22 7.48 10.26
N ALA A 31 -5.16 6.75 9.15
CA ALA A 31 -4.65 7.33 7.91
C ALA A 31 -5.70 8.21 7.21
N LEU A 32 -6.96 7.80 7.20
CA LEU A 32 -8.02 8.54 6.53
C LEU A 32 -8.70 9.56 7.45
N ASP A 33 -9.29 9.10 8.55
CA ASP A 33 -10.10 9.99 9.41
C ASP A 33 -9.23 10.98 10.21
N ALA A 34 -8.13 10.50 10.81
CA ALA A 34 -7.21 11.36 11.56
C ALA A 34 -6.17 12.07 10.68
N GLN A 35 -6.16 11.81 9.38
CA GLN A 35 -5.28 12.46 8.40
C GLN A 35 -3.79 12.36 8.73
N VAL A 36 -3.34 11.17 9.13
CA VAL A 36 -1.93 10.90 9.38
C VAL A 36 -1.27 10.40 8.10
N PRO A 37 -0.21 11.05 7.61
CA PRO A 37 0.55 10.56 6.47
C PRO A 37 1.00 9.12 6.70
N THR A 38 0.59 8.22 5.81
CA THR A 38 0.85 6.78 5.96
C THR A 38 1.31 6.21 4.61
N PHE A 39 2.62 6.19 4.43
CA PHE A 39 3.23 5.56 3.26
C PHE A 39 3.46 4.08 3.52
N MET A 40 2.94 3.23 2.64
CA MET A 40 2.99 1.78 2.80
C MET A 40 3.60 1.09 1.60
N MET A 41 4.44 0.10 1.85
CA MET A 41 4.93 -0.86 0.88
C MET A 41 4.26 -2.19 1.15
N VAL A 42 3.44 -2.65 0.21
CA VAL A 42 2.60 -3.84 0.36
C VAL A 42 3.06 -4.93 -0.59
N GLY A 43 3.64 -5.99 -0.08
CA GLY A 43 4.01 -7.17 -0.86
C GLY A 43 2.77 -8.02 -1.17
N GLN A 44 2.61 -8.43 -2.43
CA GLN A 44 1.52 -9.33 -2.83
C GLN A 44 1.89 -10.78 -2.57
N PHE A 45 1.68 -11.25 -1.35
CA PHE A 45 1.87 -12.66 -0.99
C PHE A 45 0.98 -13.57 -1.85
N GLN A 46 1.56 -14.65 -2.37
CA GLN A 46 0.93 -15.61 -3.30
C GLN A 46 0.60 -15.03 -4.70
N ARG A 47 1.25 -13.94 -5.10
CA ARG A 47 1.16 -13.45 -6.47
C ARG A 47 1.86 -14.41 -7.43
N ASP A 48 1.15 -14.84 -8.46
CA ASP A 48 1.70 -15.54 -9.63
C ASP A 48 1.96 -14.51 -10.73
N VAL A 49 3.22 -14.15 -10.95
CA VAL A 49 3.60 -13.11 -11.93
C VAL A 49 3.36 -13.52 -13.38
N THR A 50 3.06 -14.80 -13.65
CA THR A 50 2.76 -15.29 -14.99
C THR A 50 1.30 -15.10 -15.39
N LYS A 51 0.45 -14.65 -14.45
CA LYS A 51 -0.99 -14.48 -14.67
C LYS A 51 -1.43 -13.05 -14.39
N PRO A 52 -2.46 -12.55 -15.11
CA PRO A 52 -3.08 -11.27 -14.78
C PRO A 52 -3.76 -11.31 -13.40
N ILE A 53 -4.06 -10.15 -12.85
CA ILE A 53 -4.63 -10.04 -11.50
C ILE A 53 -5.96 -10.80 -11.37
N GLU A 54 -6.79 -10.76 -12.39
CA GLU A 54 -8.12 -11.37 -12.42
C GLU A 54 -8.06 -12.90 -12.34
N GLU A 55 -6.98 -13.49 -12.83
CA GLU A 55 -6.77 -14.94 -12.89
C GLU A 55 -5.95 -15.50 -11.72
N GLN A 56 -5.60 -14.66 -10.76
CA GLN A 56 -4.84 -15.09 -9.59
C GLN A 56 -5.67 -16.06 -8.73
N GLY A 57 -5.04 -17.13 -8.28
CA GLY A 57 -5.67 -18.07 -7.36
C GLY A 57 -5.97 -17.48 -5.99
N SER A 58 -5.10 -16.60 -5.51
CA SER A 58 -5.24 -15.95 -4.21
C SER A 58 -6.30 -14.84 -4.25
N ARG A 59 -7.32 -14.98 -3.43
CA ARG A 59 -8.33 -13.93 -3.24
C ARG A 59 -7.71 -12.65 -2.69
N ALA A 60 -6.73 -12.77 -1.80
CA ALA A 60 -6.04 -11.61 -1.23
C ALA A 60 -5.32 -10.78 -2.30
N VAL A 61 -4.77 -11.42 -3.34
CA VAL A 61 -4.16 -10.71 -4.47
C VAL A 61 -5.24 -10.01 -5.32
N ARG A 62 -6.33 -10.72 -5.66
CA ARG A 62 -7.40 -10.15 -6.48
C ARG A 62 -8.14 -8.99 -5.81
N MET A 63 -8.28 -9.03 -4.49
CA MET A 63 -9.09 -8.06 -3.75
C MET A 63 -8.30 -6.86 -3.20
N LEU A 64 -6.99 -6.86 -3.31
CA LEU A 64 -6.18 -5.76 -2.76
C LEU A 64 -6.53 -4.42 -3.41
N GLU A 65 -6.40 -4.33 -4.72
CA GLU A 65 -6.68 -3.08 -5.44
C GLU A 65 -8.15 -2.64 -5.33
N PRO A 66 -9.15 -3.50 -5.54
CA PRO A 66 -10.54 -3.12 -5.32
C PRO A 66 -10.82 -2.61 -3.91
N THR A 67 -10.13 -3.16 -2.91
CA THR A 67 -10.26 -2.69 -1.52
C THR A 67 -9.69 -1.28 -1.36
N LEU A 68 -8.50 -1.02 -1.90
CA LEU A 68 -7.90 0.31 -1.85
C LEU A 68 -8.75 1.34 -2.60
N GLU A 69 -9.28 0.97 -3.76
CA GLU A 69 -10.19 1.82 -4.55
C GLU A 69 -11.47 2.15 -3.80
N ALA A 70 -12.10 1.17 -3.17
CA ALA A 70 -13.32 1.37 -2.37
C ALA A 70 -13.11 2.36 -1.21
N TRP A 71 -11.91 2.41 -0.64
CA TRP A 71 -11.54 3.34 0.43
C TRP A 71 -10.96 4.66 -0.08
N GLY A 72 -10.81 4.84 -1.39
CA GLY A 72 -10.19 6.02 -1.97
C GLY A 72 -8.71 6.17 -1.67
N ILE A 73 -8.01 5.06 -1.46
CA ILE A 73 -6.57 5.05 -1.15
C ILE A 73 -5.77 4.99 -2.44
N PRO A 74 -4.95 6.00 -2.76
CA PRO A 74 -4.11 5.99 -3.95
C PRO A 74 -3.04 4.90 -3.86
N TYR A 75 -2.79 4.21 -4.96
CA TYR A 75 -1.77 3.18 -5.04
C TYR A 75 -1.05 3.16 -6.39
N TRP A 76 0.15 2.58 -6.39
CA TRP A 76 0.97 2.34 -7.56
C TRP A 76 1.48 0.91 -7.54
N ARG A 77 1.51 0.26 -8.68
CA ARG A 77 2.15 -1.05 -8.84
C ARG A 77 3.64 -0.87 -9.13
N VAL A 78 4.46 -1.70 -8.53
CA VAL A 78 5.89 -1.82 -8.83
C VAL A 78 6.16 -3.26 -9.20
N GLU A 79 6.40 -3.50 -10.48
CA GLU A 79 6.64 -4.83 -11.04
C GLU A 79 8.03 -4.96 -11.68
N GLY A 80 8.78 -3.86 -11.74
CA GLY A 80 10.14 -3.86 -12.27
C GLY A 80 10.88 -2.55 -12.05
N PRO A 81 12.15 -2.48 -12.49
CA PRO A 81 12.99 -1.29 -12.30
C PRO A 81 12.42 -0.01 -12.93
N GLN A 82 11.61 -0.15 -13.99
CA GLN A 82 10.95 0.96 -14.68
C GLN A 82 9.96 1.70 -13.77
N ASP A 83 9.45 1.04 -12.72
CA ASP A 83 8.42 1.59 -11.83
C ASP A 83 9.00 2.27 -10.59
N ILE A 84 10.32 2.40 -10.50
CA ILE A 84 10.99 2.87 -9.27
C ILE A 84 10.59 4.30 -8.90
N GLY A 85 10.23 5.13 -9.88
CA GLY A 85 9.72 6.49 -9.65
C GLY A 85 8.42 6.54 -8.84
N ALA A 86 7.65 5.46 -8.82
CA ALA A 86 6.41 5.37 -8.07
C ALA A 86 6.62 5.52 -6.55
N PHE A 87 7.78 5.10 -6.03
CA PHE A 87 8.09 5.23 -4.60
C PHE A 87 8.08 6.68 -4.15
N ARG A 88 8.75 7.55 -4.92
CA ARG A 88 8.76 8.98 -4.62
C ARG A 88 7.35 9.58 -4.75
N ALA A 89 6.66 9.28 -5.83
CA ALA A 89 5.32 9.78 -6.08
C ALA A 89 4.33 9.40 -4.95
N ALA A 90 4.35 8.14 -4.51
CA ALA A 90 3.50 7.68 -3.43
C ALA A 90 3.86 8.32 -2.08
N TYR A 91 5.16 8.44 -1.78
CA TYR A 91 5.61 9.09 -0.55
C TYR A 91 5.17 10.56 -0.51
N GLU A 92 5.44 11.31 -1.58
CA GLU A 92 5.05 12.72 -1.68
C GLU A 92 3.52 12.89 -1.61
N ARG A 93 2.76 11.98 -2.22
CA ARG A 93 1.31 11.99 -2.19
C ARG A 93 0.75 11.79 -0.77
N SER A 94 1.31 10.86 -0.01
CA SER A 94 0.90 10.63 1.37
C SER A 94 1.10 11.87 2.25
N ARG A 95 2.18 12.60 1.99
CA ARG A 95 2.51 13.83 2.72
C ARG A 95 1.63 15.01 2.30
N ALA A 96 1.38 15.17 1.01
CA ALA A 96 0.57 16.24 0.48
C ALA A 96 -0.91 16.11 0.89
N ASP A 97 -1.43 14.89 0.85
CA ASP A 97 -2.83 14.62 1.17
C ASP A 97 -3.07 14.44 2.69
N LEU A 98 -2.02 14.34 3.51
CA LEU A 98 -2.10 13.93 4.91
C LEU A 98 -2.93 12.64 5.04
N GLY A 99 -2.53 11.62 4.31
CA GLY A 99 -3.30 10.38 4.22
C GLY A 99 -2.48 9.18 3.77
N PRO A 100 -3.15 8.06 3.48
CA PRO A 100 -2.49 6.84 3.03
C PRO A 100 -2.07 6.95 1.56
N ALA A 101 -0.96 6.29 1.23
CA ALA A 101 -0.55 6.01 -0.14
C ALA A 101 0.19 4.67 -0.16
N VAL A 102 -0.08 3.85 -1.16
CA VAL A 102 0.36 2.46 -1.19
C VAL A 102 1.21 2.18 -2.42
N ILE A 103 2.36 1.57 -2.21
CA ILE A 103 3.13 0.88 -3.24
C ILE A 103 2.81 -0.61 -3.15
N ILE A 104 2.29 -1.18 -4.23
CA ILE A 104 2.05 -2.61 -4.35
C ILE A 104 3.24 -3.25 -5.05
N ILE A 105 3.95 -4.12 -4.34
CA ILE A 105 5.10 -4.85 -4.88
C ILE A 105 4.61 -6.20 -5.38
N GLY A 106 4.49 -6.32 -6.70
CA GLY A 106 3.99 -7.52 -7.37
C GLY A 106 5.10 -8.46 -7.85
N ALA A 107 6.32 -7.94 -8.03
CA ALA A 107 7.45 -8.74 -8.47
C ALA A 107 8.11 -9.49 -7.29
N PRO A 108 8.69 -10.69 -7.55
CA PRO A 108 9.52 -11.34 -6.55
C PRO A 108 10.73 -10.48 -6.19
N THR A 109 11.02 -10.38 -4.91
CA THR A 109 12.26 -9.80 -4.43
C THR A 109 13.31 -10.90 -4.38
N VAL A 110 14.29 -10.81 -5.22
CA VAL A 110 15.40 -11.77 -5.30
C VAL A 110 16.72 -11.16 -4.83
#